data_5138c9cf50b599a27e54a43194324832
#
_entry.id   5138c9cf50b599a27e54a43194324832
#
_cell.length_a   1.000
_cell.length_b   1.000
_cell.length_c   1.000
_cell.angle_alpha   90.00
_cell.angle_beta   90.00
_cell.angle_gamma   90.00
#
_symmetry.space_group_name_H-M   'P 1'
#
loop_
_entity.id
_entity.type
_entity.pdbx_description
1 polymer ?
#
loop_
_entity_poly.entity_id
_entity_poly.type
_entity_poly.pdbx_seq_one_letter_code
_entity_poly.pdbx_strand_id
1 'polypeptide(L)'
;QQTSQFHLNQWELTDRIRMEDFNGDNQKLETALASLAAADAAEQQARTAQDAAIRREAAAAAEAVPLVKLLEVPVTQEAAQVDVDVSQIDFTQYTEVWIVPILSTAYHYIYLRCNNIATDSYFHPGTHQNYLCRLEMSGLLGQGKAKIRLATYLSPIACICEHIYDTSNPPYYSTIPSIAPKDLKTLNFMTDAGTINGEGKIILWGWKL
;
A
#
# COMPACT_ATOMS: atom_id res chain seq x y z
N GLN A 1 36.67 -22.22 -52.55
CA GLN A 1 35.26 -21.89 -52.06
C GLN A 1 35.31 -20.99 -50.88
N GLN A 2 34.20 -20.39 -50.56
CA GLN A 2 34.02 -19.51 -49.35
C GLN A 2 32.79 -19.91 -48.55
N THR A 3 32.83 -19.67 -47.23
CA THR A 3 31.67 -19.86 -46.37
C THR A 3 30.59 -18.84 -46.68
N SER A 4 29.32 -19.22 -46.56
CA SER A 4 28.18 -18.36 -46.93
C SER A 4 28.01 -17.14 -46.06
N GLN A 5 28.35 -17.20 -44.77
CA GLN A 5 28.11 -16.14 -43.82
C GLN A 5 29.26 -15.14 -43.68
N PHE A 6 30.50 -15.64 -43.56
CA PHE A 6 31.67 -14.78 -43.30
C PHE A 6 32.61 -14.67 -44.49
N HIS A 7 32.26 -15.33 -45.62
CA HIS A 7 33.08 -15.37 -46.82
C HIS A 7 34.54 -15.79 -46.57
N LEU A 8 34.73 -16.69 -45.57
CA LEU A 8 36.04 -17.27 -45.27
C LEU A 8 36.41 -18.28 -46.30
N ASN A 9 37.70 -18.42 -46.59
CA ASN A 9 38.19 -19.42 -47.55
C ASN A 9 37.94 -20.83 -47.02
N GLN A 10 37.41 -21.70 -47.90
CA GLN A 10 37.29 -23.14 -47.67
C GLN A 10 38.38 -23.82 -48.47
N TRP A 11 39.28 -24.51 -47.75
CA TRP A 11 40.45 -25.16 -48.34
C TRP A 11 40.14 -26.61 -48.65
N GLU A 12 40.63 -27.05 -49.81
CA GLU A 12 40.66 -28.47 -50.23
C GLU A 12 42.06 -29.03 -50.03
N LEU A 13 42.18 -30.37 -49.99
CA LEU A 13 43.48 -31.06 -49.74
C LEU A 13 44.58 -30.74 -50.81
N THR A 14 44.12 -30.27 -51.92
CA THR A 14 45.03 -29.92 -53.07
C THR A 14 45.35 -28.43 -53.11
N ASP A 15 44.76 -27.63 -52.25
CA ASP A 15 44.94 -26.19 -52.27
C ASP A 15 46.28 -25.79 -51.65
N ARG A 16 46.93 -24.83 -52.28
CA ARG A 16 48.11 -24.19 -51.71
C ARG A 16 47.74 -23.05 -50.85
N ILE A 17 47.77 -23.24 -49.51
CA ILE A 17 47.44 -22.20 -48.50
C ILE A 17 48.42 -21.05 -48.64
N ARG A 18 47.92 -19.85 -48.89
CA ARG A 18 48.70 -18.61 -48.89
C ARG A 18 48.46 -17.85 -47.59
N MET A 19 49.52 -17.29 -47.00
CA MET A 19 49.43 -16.49 -45.79
C MET A 19 48.52 -15.29 -45.99
N GLU A 20 48.45 -14.74 -47.21
CA GLU A 20 47.53 -13.58 -47.48
C GLU A 20 46.08 -13.96 -47.37
N ASP A 21 45.66 -15.14 -47.80
CA ASP A 21 44.27 -15.63 -47.67
C ASP A 21 43.89 -15.87 -46.19
N PHE A 22 44.85 -16.48 -45.48
CA PHE A 22 44.66 -16.72 -44.04
C PHE A 22 44.52 -15.40 -43.21
N ASN A 23 45.40 -14.43 -43.50
CA ASN A 23 45.35 -13.11 -42.86
C ASN A 23 44.06 -12.35 -43.24
N GLY A 24 43.60 -12.48 -44.49
CA GLY A 24 42.33 -11.90 -44.92
C GLY A 24 41.10 -12.48 -44.19
N ASP A 25 41.11 -13.80 -43.97
CA ASP A 25 40.04 -14.46 -43.21
C ASP A 25 40.04 -14.05 -41.72
N ASN A 26 41.21 -13.95 -41.07
CA ASN A 26 41.33 -13.44 -39.70
C ASN A 26 40.81 -12.02 -39.61
N GLN A 27 41.11 -11.12 -40.53
CA GLN A 27 40.62 -9.75 -40.52
C GLN A 27 39.10 -9.66 -40.67
N LYS A 28 38.48 -10.54 -41.47
CA LYS A 28 37.02 -10.64 -41.56
C LYS A 28 36.39 -11.07 -40.22
N LEU A 29 37.00 -12.07 -39.55
CA LEU A 29 36.54 -12.53 -38.23
C LEU A 29 36.67 -11.44 -37.16
N GLU A 30 37.80 -10.75 -37.10
CA GLU A 30 37.98 -9.62 -36.17
C GLU A 30 36.94 -8.53 -36.39
N THR A 31 36.66 -8.19 -37.65
CA THR A 31 35.64 -7.19 -38.00
C THR A 31 34.24 -7.65 -37.56
N ALA A 32 33.89 -8.92 -37.78
CA ALA A 32 32.62 -9.49 -37.38
C ALA A 32 32.45 -9.53 -35.85
N LEU A 33 33.50 -9.91 -35.12
CA LEU A 33 33.50 -9.92 -33.65
C LEU A 33 33.40 -8.52 -33.07
N ALA A 34 34.09 -7.54 -33.63
CA ALA A 34 33.97 -6.14 -33.20
C ALA A 34 32.57 -5.59 -33.43
N SER A 35 31.94 -5.92 -34.56
CA SER A 35 30.56 -5.54 -34.86
C SER A 35 29.57 -6.18 -33.89
N LEU A 36 29.74 -7.44 -33.53
CA LEU A 36 28.90 -8.16 -32.57
C LEU A 36 29.03 -7.53 -31.17
N ALA A 37 30.26 -7.25 -30.73
CA ALA A 37 30.50 -6.60 -29.43
C ALA A 37 29.86 -5.21 -29.36
N ALA A 38 29.90 -4.45 -30.46
CA ALA A 38 29.23 -3.13 -30.51
C ALA A 38 27.70 -3.26 -30.48
N ALA A 39 27.13 -4.26 -31.14
CA ALA A 39 25.69 -4.53 -31.07
C ALA A 39 25.24 -4.96 -29.69
N ASP A 40 25.98 -5.82 -29.01
CA ASP A 40 25.72 -6.24 -27.62
C ASP A 40 25.74 -5.04 -26.66
N ALA A 41 26.74 -4.17 -26.78
CA ALA A 41 26.83 -2.97 -25.95
C ALA A 41 25.65 -2.02 -26.16
N ALA A 42 25.22 -1.85 -27.41
CA ALA A 42 24.06 -1.02 -27.75
C ALA A 42 22.75 -1.63 -27.19
N GLU A 43 22.58 -2.93 -27.27
CA GLU A 43 21.42 -3.62 -26.68
C GLU A 43 21.38 -3.48 -25.18
N GLN A 44 22.52 -3.64 -24.48
CA GLN A 44 22.59 -3.44 -23.03
C GLN A 44 22.23 -2.02 -22.62
N GLN A 45 22.68 -1.01 -23.36
CA GLN A 45 22.31 0.38 -23.11
C GLN A 45 20.81 0.61 -23.33
N ALA A 46 20.23 0.07 -24.38
CA ALA A 46 18.81 0.17 -24.67
C ALA A 46 17.96 -0.48 -23.56
N ARG A 47 18.32 -1.67 -23.11
CA ARG A 47 17.63 -2.34 -21.98
C ARG A 47 17.71 -1.53 -20.70
N THR A 48 18.88 -1.00 -20.37
CA THR A 48 19.06 -0.16 -19.16
C THR A 48 18.20 1.10 -19.22
N ALA A 49 18.12 1.75 -20.37
CA ALA A 49 17.27 2.93 -20.57
C ALA A 49 15.78 2.59 -20.46
N GLN A 50 15.36 1.45 -21.03
CA GLN A 50 13.99 0.98 -20.95
C GLN A 50 13.58 0.64 -19.50
N ASP A 51 14.43 -0.05 -18.75
CA ASP A 51 14.18 -0.36 -17.33
C ASP A 51 14.05 0.92 -16.49
N ALA A 52 14.88 1.93 -16.75
CA ALA A 52 14.79 3.22 -16.08
C ALA A 52 13.47 3.95 -16.40
N ALA A 53 13.00 3.89 -17.63
CA ALA A 53 11.72 4.46 -18.05
C ALA A 53 10.55 3.76 -17.36
N ILE A 54 10.51 2.42 -17.35
CA ILE A 54 9.48 1.64 -16.67
C ILE A 54 9.42 1.96 -15.18
N ARG A 55 10.57 2.09 -14.51
CA ARG A 55 10.62 2.46 -13.10
C ARG A 55 10.08 3.86 -12.83
N ARG A 56 10.35 4.83 -13.72
CA ARG A 56 9.79 6.19 -13.60
C ARG A 56 8.28 6.20 -13.78
N GLU A 57 7.76 5.49 -14.77
CA GLU A 57 6.32 5.37 -15.01
C GLU A 57 5.61 4.68 -13.83
N ALA A 58 6.21 3.60 -13.30
CA ALA A 58 5.67 2.92 -12.12
C ALA A 58 5.65 3.82 -10.88
N ALA A 59 6.70 4.63 -10.66
CA ALA A 59 6.75 5.60 -9.57
C ALA A 59 5.69 6.69 -9.74
N ALA A 60 5.55 7.26 -10.93
CA ALA A 60 4.52 8.26 -11.23
C ALA A 60 3.09 7.70 -11.07
N ALA A 61 2.87 6.46 -11.51
CA ALA A 61 1.58 5.78 -11.32
C ALA A 61 1.27 5.54 -9.84
N ALA A 62 2.28 5.19 -9.03
CA ALA A 62 2.11 5.01 -7.58
C ALA A 62 1.79 6.34 -6.86
N GLU A 63 2.36 7.45 -7.30
CA GLU A 63 2.05 8.79 -6.77
C GLU A 63 0.65 9.28 -7.17
N ALA A 64 0.14 8.84 -8.32
CA ALA A 64 -1.20 9.20 -8.80
C ALA A 64 -2.34 8.45 -8.10
N VAL A 65 -2.06 7.46 -7.25
CA VAL A 65 -3.09 6.73 -6.48
C VAL A 65 -3.61 7.63 -5.37
N PRO A 66 -4.87 8.09 -5.44
CA PRO A 66 -5.41 9.00 -4.42
C PRO A 66 -5.64 8.31 -3.07
N LEU A 67 -5.81 6.99 -3.06
CA LEU A 67 -6.04 6.17 -1.86
C LEU A 67 -4.81 5.32 -1.56
N VAL A 68 -4.15 5.56 -0.42
CA VAL A 68 -2.93 4.86 -0.01
C VAL A 68 -3.15 4.12 1.30
N LYS A 69 -2.57 2.92 1.44
CA LYS A 69 -2.56 2.20 2.72
C LYS A 69 -1.54 2.86 3.65
N LEU A 70 -2.01 3.38 4.79
CA LEU A 70 -1.20 4.06 5.79
C LEU A 70 -0.63 3.11 6.83
N LEU A 71 -1.48 2.18 7.28
CA LEU A 71 -1.13 1.28 8.38
C LEU A 71 -1.95 -0.01 8.29
N GLU A 72 -1.37 -1.12 8.74
CA GLU A 72 -2.09 -2.36 9.03
C GLU A 72 -1.54 -2.92 10.34
N VAL A 73 -2.40 -3.06 11.34
CA VAL A 73 -2.05 -3.57 12.67
C VAL A 73 -2.77 -4.89 12.88
N PRO A 74 -2.05 -6.01 12.97
CA PRO A 74 -2.65 -7.29 13.35
C PRO A 74 -3.02 -7.27 14.85
N VAL A 75 -4.17 -7.83 15.18
CA VAL A 75 -4.58 -8.07 16.56
C VAL A 75 -4.37 -9.56 16.82
N THR A 76 -3.32 -9.88 17.57
CA THR A 76 -2.85 -11.27 17.77
C THR A 76 -3.10 -11.80 19.19
N GLN A 77 -3.63 -10.96 20.07
CA GLN A 77 -3.92 -11.31 21.45
C GLN A 77 -5.29 -10.75 21.85
N GLU A 78 -5.98 -11.48 22.70
CA GLU A 78 -7.20 -10.99 23.32
C GLU A 78 -6.90 -9.83 24.26
N ALA A 79 -7.70 -8.76 24.15
CA ALA A 79 -7.56 -7.57 24.99
C ALA A 79 -8.90 -6.85 25.15
N ALA A 80 -9.12 -6.22 26.32
CA ALA A 80 -10.27 -5.34 26.52
C ALA A 80 -10.15 -4.05 25.70
N GLN A 81 -8.94 -3.67 25.32
CA GLN A 81 -8.64 -2.52 24.48
C GLN A 81 -7.46 -2.83 23.55
N VAL A 82 -7.58 -2.40 22.30
CA VAL A 82 -6.51 -2.42 21.30
C VAL A 82 -6.16 -0.99 20.95
N ASP A 83 -4.91 -0.62 21.21
CA ASP A 83 -4.39 0.70 20.91
C ASP A 83 -3.59 0.67 19.59
N VAL A 84 -3.95 1.56 18.69
CA VAL A 84 -3.26 1.74 17.40
C VAL A 84 -2.50 3.06 17.45
N ASP A 85 -1.17 2.99 17.46
CA ASP A 85 -0.31 4.17 17.36
C ASP A 85 -0.36 4.72 15.94
N VAL A 86 -0.83 5.94 15.81
CA VAL A 86 -0.93 6.69 14.54
C VAL A 86 -0.09 7.97 14.58
N SER A 87 0.78 8.11 15.58
CA SER A 87 1.59 9.32 15.82
C SER A 87 2.54 9.67 14.68
N GLN A 88 2.90 8.69 13.84
CA GLN A 88 3.77 8.87 12.67
C GLN A 88 3.01 9.25 11.40
N ILE A 89 1.67 9.30 11.44
CA ILE A 89 0.85 9.66 10.29
C ILE A 89 0.57 11.17 10.35
N ASP A 90 1.00 11.88 9.31
CA ASP A 90 0.60 13.28 9.13
C ASP A 90 -0.78 13.35 8.49
N PHE A 91 -1.81 13.40 9.31
CA PHE A 91 -3.20 13.44 8.86
C PHE A 91 -3.55 14.70 8.04
N THR A 92 -2.72 15.75 8.07
CA THR A 92 -2.95 16.96 7.27
C THR A 92 -2.71 16.75 5.78
N GLN A 93 -2.06 15.65 5.40
CA GLN A 93 -1.82 15.27 4.00
C GLN A 93 -3.01 14.57 3.33
N TYR A 94 -4.10 14.34 4.08
CA TYR A 94 -5.25 13.56 3.61
C TYR A 94 -6.55 14.35 3.79
N THR A 95 -7.46 14.24 2.82
CA THR A 95 -8.82 14.76 2.96
C THR A 95 -9.66 13.87 3.87
N GLU A 96 -9.47 12.56 3.74
CA GLU A 96 -10.15 11.55 4.55
C GLU A 96 -9.17 10.44 4.93
N VAL A 97 -9.37 9.89 6.12
CA VAL A 97 -8.75 8.63 6.52
C VAL A 97 -9.84 7.60 6.79
N TRP A 98 -9.75 6.48 6.10
CA TRP A 98 -10.63 5.35 6.28
C TRP A 98 -10.01 4.35 7.23
N ILE A 99 -10.77 3.96 8.25
CA ILE A 99 -10.39 2.95 9.21
C ILE A 99 -11.29 1.74 8.96
N VAL A 100 -10.69 0.59 8.71
CA VAL A 100 -11.39 -0.68 8.48
C VAL A 100 -10.99 -1.64 9.60
N PRO A 101 -11.72 -1.67 10.71
CA PRO A 101 -11.51 -2.64 11.77
C PRO A 101 -12.14 -3.97 11.37
N ILE A 102 -11.32 -5.01 11.32
CA ILE A 102 -11.76 -6.41 11.17
C ILE A 102 -11.52 -7.06 12.52
N LEU A 103 -12.44 -6.84 13.43
CA LEU A 103 -12.36 -7.27 14.82
C LEU A 103 -13.54 -8.16 15.17
N SER A 104 -13.40 -8.97 16.20
CA SER A 104 -14.48 -9.78 16.74
C SER A 104 -14.50 -9.72 18.27
N THR A 105 -15.69 -9.79 18.85
CA THR A 105 -15.92 -9.91 20.29
C THR A 105 -17.19 -10.72 20.55
N ALA A 106 -17.27 -11.38 21.69
CA ALA A 106 -18.45 -12.17 22.03
C ALA A 106 -19.54 -11.27 22.63
N TYR A 107 -20.62 -11.03 21.86
CA TYR A 107 -21.87 -10.39 22.33
C TYR A 107 -21.81 -8.94 22.83
N HIS A 108 -20.75 -8.18 22.48
CA HIS A 108 -20.56 -6.83 22.98
C HIS A 108 -20.29 -5.84 21.86
N TYR A 109 -20.36 -4.55 22.18
CA TYR A 109 -20.00 -3.49 21.27
C TYR A 109 -18.51 -3.22 21.31
N ILE A 110 -17.94 -2.78 20.18
CA ILE A 110 -16.63 -2.17 20.14
C ILE A 110 -16.80 -0.68 19.94
N TYR A 111 -16.14 0.10 20.78
CA TYR A 111 -16.15 1.55 20.73
C TYR A 111 -14.80 2.06 20.22
N LEU A 112 -14.82 3.08 19.38
CA LEU A 112 -13.62 3.80 18.98
C LEU A 112 -13.49 5.09 19.80
N ARG A 113 -12.32 5.29 20.37
CA ARG A 113 -11.86 6.53 20.98
C ARG A 113 -10.62 7.05 20.29
N CYS A 114 -10.29 8.32 20.53
CA CYS A 114 -9.06 8.95 20.04
C CYS A 114 -8.28 9.46 21.25
N ASN A 115 -6.96 9.24 21.24
CA ASN A 115 -6.04 9.68 22.29
C ASN A 115 -6.48 9.29 23.73
N ASN A 116 -7.13 8.13 23.88
CA ASN A 116 -7.66 7.64 25.17
C ASN A 116 -8.64 8.61 25.88
N ILE A 117 -9.29 9.51 25.15
CA ILE A 117 -10.27 10.42 25.75
C ILE A 117 -11.51 9.62 26.13
N ALA A 118 -11.74 9.48 27.42
CA ALA A 118 -12.83 8.70 28.01
C ALA A 118 -13.98 9.56 28.57
N THR A 119 -13.90 10.86 28.41
CA THR A 119 -14.93 11.82 28.84
C THR A 119 -15.99 11.99 27.75
N ASP A 120 -17.15 12.55 28.09
CA ASP A 120 -18.25 12.88 27.19
C ASP A 120 -17.87 14.07 26.27
N SER A 121 -16.78 13.88 25.51
CA SER A 121 -16.17 14.91 24.66
C SER A 121 -16.46 14.70 23.17
N TYR A 122 -17.11 13.61 22.81
CA TYR A 122 -17.48 13.34 21.41
C TYR A 122 -18.92 13.80 21.18
N PHE A 123 -19.09 14.70 20.24
CA PHE A 123 -20.41 15.22 19.90
C PHE A 123 -21.11 14.28 18.92
N HIS A 124 -22.26 13.77 19.30
CA HIS A 124 -23.22 13.06 18.46
C HIS A 124 -24.46 13.92 18.28
N PRO A 125 -25.26 13.78 17.22
CA PRO A 125 -26.47 14.55 17.05
C PRO A 125 -27.40 14.43 18.23
N GLY A 126 -27.54 15.54 18.98
CA GLY A 126 -28.41 15.64 20.16
C GLY A 126 -27.83 15.17 21.49
N THR A 127 -26.57 14.71 21.54
CA THR A 127 -25.96 14.24 22.81
C THR A 127 -24.44 14.28 22.76
N HIS A 128 -23.82 14.13 23.93
CA HIS A 128 -22.39 13.87 24.06
C HIS A 128 -22.15 12.43 24.50
N GLN A 129 -21.08 11.83 24.04
CA GLN A 129 -20.69 10.46 24.36
C GLN A 129 -19.22 10.41 24.75
N ASN A 130 -18.82 9.31 25.36
CA ASN A 130 -17.41 9.04 25.70
C ASN A 130 -16.68 8.19 24.62
N TYR A 131 -17.23 8.14 23.41
CA TYR A 131 -16.66 7.43 22.25
C TYR A 131 -16.99 8.17 20.95
N LEU A 132 -16.13 7.98 19.94
CA LEU A 132 -16.31 8.56 18.61
C LEU A 132 -17.36 7.81 17.80
N CYS A 133 -17.29 6.49 17.78
CA CYS A 133 -18.30 5.64 17.18
C CYS A 133 -18.42 4.30 17.91
N ARG A 134 -19.56 3.66 17.72
CA ARG A 134 -19.87 2.33 18.22
C ARG A 134 -19.99 1.37 17.05
N LEU A 135 -19.25 0.27 17.09
CA LEU A 135 -19.35 -0.82 16.14
C LEU A 135 -20.29 -1.86 16.71
N GLU A 136 -21.40 -2.10 16.03
CA GLU A 136 -22.32 -3.15 16.42
C GLU A 136 -21.83 -4.49 15.89
N MET A 137 -21.73 -5.45 16.79
CA MET A 137 -21.30 -6.81 16.49
C MET A 137 -22.55 -7.67 16.37
N SER A 138 -22.97 -7.99 15.15
CA SER A 138 -24.13 -8.83 14.94
C SER A 138 -23.75 -10.33 14.90
N GLY A 139 -24.34 -11.11 15.82
CA GLY A 139 -24.41 -12.58 15.79
C GLY A 139 -23.22 -13.33 16.39
N LEU A 140 -23.41 -14.65 16.48
CA LEU A 140 -22.51 -15.63 17.11
C LEU A 140 -21.05 -15.65 16.59
N LEU A 141 -20.75 -15.01 15.50
CA LEU A 141 -19.40 -14.96 14.92
C LEU A 141 -18.73 -13.58 15.05
N GLY A 142 -19.39 -12.62 15.70
CA GLY A 142 -18.79 -11.37 16.18
C GLY A 142 -17.86 -10.62 15.23
N GLN A 143 -18.04 -10.74 13.92
CA GLN A 143 -17.19 -10.03 12.96
C GLN A 143 -17.82 -8.67 12.64
N GLY A 144 -17.44 -7.65 13.39
CA GLY A 144 -17.76 -6.27 13.06
C GLY A 144 -16.90 -5.80 11.89
N LYS A 145 -17.53 -5.63 10.74
CA LYS A 145 -16.92 -4.89 9.64
C LYS A 145 -17.62 -3.55 9.56
N ALA A 146 -16.89 -2.51 9.83
CA ALA A 146 -17.35 -1.14 9.66
C ALA A 146 -16.34 -0.37 8.83
N LYS A 147 -16.82 0.63 8.11
CA LYS A 147 -15.99 1.63 7.48
C LYS A 147 -16.16 2.93 8.26
N ILE A 148 -15.08 3.38 8.85
CA ILE A 148 -15.04 4.62 9.60
C ILE A 148 -14.27 5.62 8.73
N ARG A 149 -14.90 6.76 8.45
CA ARG A 149 -14.28 7.86 7.71
C ARG A 149 -14.03 9.01 8.66
N LEU A 150 -12.77 9.41 8.78
CA LEU A 150 -12.38 10.64 9.47
C LEU A 150 -12.15 11.72 8.44
N ALA A 151 -12.92 12.79 8.50
CA ALA A 151 -12.70 13.98 7.68
C ALA A 151 -11.60 14.83 8.33
N THR A 152 -10.37 14.60 7.93
CA THR A 152 -9.17 15.17 8.56
C THR A 152 -8.89 16.60 8.11
N TYR A 153 -9.53 17.06 7.03
CA TYR A 153 -9.46 18.46 6.60
C TYR A 153 -10.33 19.40 7.47
N LEU A 154 -11.19 18.84 8.34
CA LEU A 154 -12.04 19.59 9.25
C LEU A 154 -11.38 19.74 10.63
N SER A 155 -11.62 20.85 11.28
CA SER A 155 -11.30 21.06 12.69
C SER A 155 -12.54 21.62 13.39
N PRO A 156 -13.23 20.81 14.21
CA PRO A 156 -12.88 19.48 14.73
C PRO A 156 -12.98 18.36 13.67
N ILE A 157 -12.24 17.26 13.91
CA ILE A 157 -12.31 16.06 13.07
C ILE A 157 -13.74 15.50 13.10
N ALA A 158 -14.34 15.36 11.91
CA ALA A 158 -15.64 14.71 11.78
C ALA A 158 -15.47 13.22 11.46
N CYS A 159 -16.37 12.41 11.99
CA CYS A 159 -16.41 10.97 11.80
C CYS A 159 -17.74 10.53 11.23
N ILE A 160 -17.68 9.65 10.23
CA ILE A 160 -18.82 8.92 9.70
C ILE A 160 -18.51 7.43 9.85
N CYS A 161 -19.35 6.72 10.59
CA CYS A 161 -19.24 5.27 10.77
C CYS A 161 -20.38 4.57 10.01
N GLU A 162 -20.02 3.76 9.03
CA GLU A 162 -20.94 2.96 8.23
C GLU A 162 -20.81 1.48 8.62
N HIS A 163 -21.92 0.86 9.02
CA HIS A 163 -21.97 -0.58 9.32
C HIS A 163 -22.16 -1.37 8.02
N ILE A 164 -21.31 -2.37 7.78
CA ILE A 164 -21.34 -3.13 6.50
C ILE A 164 -22.41 -4.23 6.52
N TYR A 165 -22.88 -4.64 7.70
CA TYR A 165 -23.83 -5.76 7.85
C TYR A 165 -25.22 -5.39 8.32
N ASP A 166 -25.41 -4.21 8.89
CA ASP A 166 -26.70 -3.75 9.35
C ASP A 166 -27.14 -2.51 8.57
N THR A 167 -27.85 -2.75 7.50
CA THR A 167 -28.45 -1.69 6.67
C THR A 167 -29.66 -1.02 7.32
N SER A 168 -30.10 -1.51 8.48
CA SER A 168 -31.24 -0.94 9.23
C SER A 168 -30.81 0.22 10.13
N ASN A 169 -29.52 0.33 10.44
CA ASN A 169 -28.99 1.43 11.23
C ASN A 169 -28.42 2.54 10.32
N PRO A 170 -28.84 3.80 10.50
CA PRO A 170 -28.28 4.91 9.74
C PRO A 170 -26.79 5.10 10.07
N PRO A 171 -26.00 5.69 9.16
CA PRO A 171 -24.61 6.02 9.45
C PRO A 171 -24.48 6.88 10.71
N TYR A 172 -23.50 6.56 11.53
CA TYR A 172 -23.19 7.34 12.71
C TYR A 172 -22.38 8.57 12.34
N TYR A 173 -22.82 9.75 12.81
CA TYR A 173 -22.09 11.01 12.66
C TYR A 173 -21.62 11.49 14.01
N SER A 174 -20.35 11.84 14.12
CA SER A 174 -19.78 12.39 15.34
C SER A 174 -18.62 13.33 15.06
N THR A 175 -18.25 14.14 16.04
CA THR A 175 -17.07 14.99 15.97
C THR A 175 -16.23 14.90 17.23
N ILE A 176 -14.93 15.18 17.10
CA ILE A 176 -13.99 15.25 18.21
C ILE A 176 -13.61 16.73 18.39
N PRO A 177 -14.26 17.49 19.26
CA PRO A 177 -14.03 18.95 19.32
C PRO A 177 -12.67 19.35 19.88
N SER A 178 -11.96 18.43 20.54
CA SER A 178 -10.72 18.74 21.28
C SER A 178 -9.44 18.28 20.61
N ILE A 179 -9.52 17.62 19.44
CA ILE A 179 -8.34 17.09 18.74
C ILE A 179 -8.26 17.68 17.34
N ALA A 180 -7.18 18.42 17.06
CA ALA A 180 -6.85 18.77 15.69
C ALA A 180 -6.21 17.57 14.96
N PRO A 181 -6.30 17.46 13.63
CA PRO A 181 -5.72 16.34 12.86
C PRO A 181 -4.26 16.05 13.19
N LYS A 182 -3.44 17.07 13.36
CA LYS A 182 -2.02 16.96 13.74
C LYS A 182 -1.76 16.39 15.14
N ASP A 183 -2.77 16.44 16.01
CA ASP A 183 -2.68 16.04 17.42
C ASP A 183 -3.27 14.64 17.67
N LEU A 184 -3.80 13.99 16.64
CA LEU A 184 -4.27 12.61 16.71
C LEU A 184 -3.07 11.65 16.79
N LYS A 185 -2.93 10.96 17.94
CA LYS A 185 -1.80 10.07 18.22
C LYS A 185 -2.17 8.60 18.34
N THR A 186 -3.36 8.33 18.88
CA THR A 186 -3.82 6.95 19.07
C THR A 186 -5.29 6.80 18.68
N LEU A 187 -5.60 5.63 18.12
CA LEU A 187 -6.96 5.14 17.94
C LEU A 187 -7.14 3.96 18.89
N ASN A 188 -8.15 4.04 19.74
CA ASN A 188 -8.36 3.08 20.82
C ASN A 188 -9.67 2.33 20.57
N PHE A 189 -9.57 1.05 20.24
CA PHE A 189 -10.71 0.15 20.08
C PHE A 189 -10.91 -0.58 21.40
N MET A 190 -12.07 -0.44 22.00
CA MET A 190 -12.36 -1.02 23.29
C MET A 190 -13.75 -1.65 23.32
N THR A 191 -13.93 -2.64 24.17
CA THR A 191 -15.24 -3.25 24.43
C THR A 191 -15.82 -2.78 25.75
N ASP A 192 -17.14 -2.80 25.87
CA ASP A 192 -17.86 -2.49 27.12
C ASP A 192 -17.80 -3.64 28.13
N ALA A 193 -17.61 -4.87 27.65
CA ALA A 193 -17.43 -6.05 28.47
C ALA A 193 -16.68 -7.14 27.68
N GLY A 194 -15.95 -7.98 28.38
CA GLY A 194 -15.16 -9.06 27.77
C GLY A 194 -13.92 -8.56 27.05
N THR A 195 -13.54 -9.24 25.96
CA THR A 195 -12.34 -8.97 25.20
C THR A 195 -12.63 -8.89 23.71
N ILE A 196 -11.79 -8.16 22.99
CA ILE A 196 -11.64 -8.22 21.53
C ILE A 196 -10.76 -9.44 21.26
N ASN A 197 -11.21 -10.34 20.37
CA ASN A 197 -10.50 -11.57 20.08
C ASN A 197 -9.16 -11.30 19.38
N GLY A 198 -8.17 -12.16 19.62
CA GLY A 198 -6.82 -12.06 19.06
C GLY A 198 -6.69 -12.49 17.60
N GLU A 199 -7.79 -12.57 16.85
CA GLU A 199 -7.81 -12.94 15.42
C GLU A 199 -8.41 -11.82 14.58
N GLY A 200 -7.65 -10.77 14.37
CA GLY A 200 -8.18 -9.64 13.63
C GLY A 200 -7.09 -8.70 13.13
N LYS A 201 -7.55 -7.60 12.54
CA LYS A 201 -6.67 -6.52 12.12
C LYS A 201 -7.40 -5.21 11.99
N ILE A 202 -6.64 -4.13 12.03
CA ILE A 202 -7.11 -2.77 11.79
C ILE A 202 -6.30 -2.21 10.63
N ILE A 203 -6.98 -1.72 9.59
CA ILE A 203 -6.34 -1.19 8.39
C ILE A 203 -6.73 0.29 8.25
N LEU A 204 -5.75 1.13 8.03
CA LEU A 204 -5.93 2.55 7.73
C LEU A 204 -5.58 2.84 6.28
N TRP A 205 -6.45 3.60 5.62
CA TRP A 205 -6.24 4.11 4.27
C TRP A 205 -6.41 5.62 4.27
N GLY A 206 -5.52 6.33 3.59
CA GLY A 206 -5.60 7.78 3.45
C GLY A 206 -5.96 8.18 2.03
N TRP A 207 -6.94 9.08 1.89
CA TRP A 207 -7.25 9.72 0.62
C TRP A 207 -6.44 11.01 0.54
N LYS A 208 -5.44 11.05 -0.34
CA LYS A 208 -4.54 12.20 -0.49
C LYS A 208 -5.29 13.48 -0.89
N LEU A 209 -4.80 14.62 -0.41
CA LEU A 209 -5.20 15.96 -0.84
C LEU A 209 -4.85 16.20 -2.31
#